data_fc66e3006a775aeb5821ee574fb1f489
#
_entry.id   fc66e3006a775aeb5821ee574fb1f489
#
_cell.length_a   1.000
_cell.length_b   1.000
_cell.length_c   1.000
_cell.angle_alpha   90.00
_cell.angle_beta   90.00
_cell.angle_gamma   90.00
#
_symmetry.space_group_name_H-M   'P 1'
#
loop_
_entity.id
_entity.type
_entity.pdbx_description
1 polymer ?
#
loop_
_entity_poly.entity_id
_entity_poly.type
_entity_poly.pdbx_seq_one_letter_code
_entity_poly.pdbx_strand_id
1 'polypeptide(L)'
;MRRNWLLGFVLALLPLTLAGRAFAAEQALEAVDGDRRPADRDAIRTHIDRIFRAYMKKDRASIEATHAEEWRGFLGASRSIIRGRDSYMEGADAFLRLPGGVAGYRFEDFDLQFYGDLGLVSYIADVDIATGETPAETYKTKYRSIDIYAKRDGHWTQVASHLNTHPDILEARSQQPQPVSPAAREEILARREAVWRAYFANDRAKLEELVPEDTVAINAGEEVWHDRASVLAGAADFVASGASLVHLEFPRTEIRVYGDTIILYTSYSYELETEGKRETYSGRGTEVFVNRKGKLVNVGWHLDSGL
;
A
#
# COMPACT_ATOMS: atom_id res chain seq x y z
N MET A 1 3.92 92.66 7.61
CA MET A 1 2.63 93.01 8.30
C MET A 1 1.93 91.70 8.65
N ARG A 2 1.59 91.58 9.95
CA ARG A 2 0.47 90.80 10.52
C ARG A 2 0.64 89.27 10.46
N ARG A 3 0.34 88.49 11.47
CA ARG A 3 0.06 88.58 12.94
C ARG A 3 -0.12 87.15 13.40
N ASN A 4 0.60 86.85 14.47
CA ASN A 4 0.50 85.58 15.24
C ASN A 4 -0.94 85.24 15.66
N TRP A 5 -1.26 83.94 15.64
CA TRP A 5 -2.19 83.35 16.58
C TRP A 5 -1.65 81.98 17.02
N LEU A 6 -1.20 81.98 18.27
CA LEU A 6 -0.95 80.77 19.06
C LEU A 6 -2.31 80.20 19.49
N LEU A 7 -2.54 78.99 19.20
CA LEU A 7 -3.55 78.15 19.85
C LEU A 7 -2.88 76.98 20.53
N GLY A 8 -2.78 77.08 21.87
CA GLY A 8 -2.28 76.03 22.71
C GLY A 8 -3.27 74.87 22.77
N PHE A 9 -2.80 73.68 22.42
CA PHE A 9 -3.48 72.44 22.74
C PHE A 9 -2.93 71.90 24.05
N VAL A 10 -3.74 71.92 25.08
CA VAL A 10 -3.52 71.21 26.33
C VAL A 10 -3.74 69.72 26.07
N LEU A 11 -2.66 68.94 25.99
CA LEU A 11 -2.74 67.51 25.99
C LEU A 11 -2.99 67.04 27.43
N ALA A 12 -4.20 66.60 27.70
CA ALA A 12 -4.53 65.86 28.90
C ALA A 12 -3.93 64.46 28.80
N LEU A 13 -2.84 64.19 29.51
CA LEU A 13 -2.28 62.88 29.73
C LEU A 13 -3.23 62.06 30.64
N LEU A 14 -4.07 61.24 30.01
CA LEU A 14 -4.74 60.13 30.72
C LEU A 14 -3.72 59.04 30.98
N PRO A 15 -3.57 58.55 32.21
CA PRO A 15 -2.75 57.39 32.48
C PRO A 15 -3.43 56.17 31.86
N LEU A 16 -2.87 55.61 30.77
CA LEU A 16 -3.16 54.24 30.34
C LEU A 16 -2.66 53.28 31.39
N THR A 17 -3.53 52.87 32.29
CA THR A 17 -3.32 51.68 33.10
C THR A 17 -3.33 50.50 32.12
N LEU A 18 -2.16 50.09 31.69
CA LEU A 18 -1.94 48.76 31.14
C LEU A 18 -2.29 47.73 32.24
N ALA A 19 -3.56 47.33 32.23
CA ALA A 19 -3.95 46.09 32.90
C ALA A 19 -3.23 44.97 32.13
N GLY A 20 -2.00 44.65 32.60
CA GLY A 20 -1.30 43.47 32.19
C GLY A 20 -2.21 42.26 32.43
N ARG A 21 -2.86 41.78 31.42
CA ARG A 21 -3.32 40.38 31.43
C ARG A 21 -2.05 39.56 31.59
N ALA A 22 -1.79 39.15 32.81
CA ALA A 22 -0.89 38.02 33.07
C ALA A 22 -1.48 36.87 32.24
N PHE A 23 -0.87 36.57 31.11
CA PHE A 23 -1.00 35.26 30.49
C PHE A 23 -0.52 34.31 31.61
N ALA A 24 -1.46 33.62 32.25
CA ALA A 24 -1.11 32.47 33.07
C ALA A 24 -0.23 31.62 32.13
N ALA A 25 1.02 31.43 32.56
CA ALA A 25 1.91 30.51 31.86
C ALA A 25 1.13 29.19 31.77
N GLU A 26 0.70 28.83 30.55
CA GLU A 26 0.05 27.57 30.28
C GLU A 26 1.04 26.52 30.74
N GLN A 27 0.76 25.89 31.89
CA GLN A 27 1.63 24.83 32.40
C GLN A 27 1.65 23.77 31.30
N ALA A 28 2.79 23.60 30.68
CA ALA A 28 2.99 22.51 29.72
C ALA A 28 2.56 21.21 30.41
N LEU A 29 1.63 20.48 29.79
CA LEU A 29 1.15 19.20 30.30
C LEU A 29 2.35 18.25 30.35
N GLU A 30 2.81 17.93 31.55
CA GLU A 30 3.91 16.99 31.74
C GLU A 30 3.43 15.57 31.45
N ALA A 31 4.23 14.81 30.70
CA ALA A 31 3.97 13.41 30.43
C ALA A 31 4.07 12.60 31.75
N VAL A 32 3.05 11.78 31.98
CA VAL A 32 3.01 10.84 33.11
C VAL A 32 3.01 9.43 32.59
N ASP A 33 3.99 8.63 32.96
CA ASP A 33 4.08 7.21 32.61
C ASP A 33 2.83 6.45 33.04
N GLY A 34 2.38 5.52 32.18
CA GLY A 34 1.19 4.70 32.41
C GLY A 34 1.24 3.89 33.70
N ASP A 35 2.43 3.46 34.13
CA ASP A 35 2.61 2.70 35.36
C ASP A 35 2.31 3.53 36.63
N ARG A 36 2.34 4.86 36.52
CA ARG A 36 1.95 5.78 37.59
C ARG A 36 0.44 6.03 37.69
N ARG A 37 -0.33 5.54 36.70
CA ARG A 37 -1.80 5.63 36.60
C ARG A 37 -2.40 4.27 36.26
N PRO A 38 -2.21 3.23 37.08
CA PRO A 38 -2.53 1.84 36.72
C PRO A 38 -4.01 1.63 36.36
N ALA A 39 -4.94 2.27 37.07
CA ALA A 39 -6.37 2.15 36.76
C ALA A 39 -6.74 2.73 35.39
N ASP A 40 -6.16 3.85 34.98
CA ASP A 40 -6.38 4.44 33.66
C ASP A 40 -5.69 3.60 32.56
N ARG A 41 -4.49 3.09 32.87
CA ARG A 41 -3.79 2.16 31.97
C ARG A 41 -4.59 0.89 31.68
N ASP A 42 -5.13 0.27 32.73
CA ASP A 42 -5.96 -0.93 32.61
C ASP A 42 -7.27 -0.65 31.86
N ALA A 43 -7.88 0.52 32.10
CA ALA A 43 -9.08 0.94 31.39
C ALA A 43 -8.83 1.09 29.87
N ILE A 44 -7.73 1.77 29.47
CA ILE A 44 -7.37 1.91 28.05
C ILE A 44 -7.00 0.55 27.43
N ARG A 45 -6.21 -0.26 28.13
CA ARG A 45 -5.85 -1.61 27.65
C ARG A 45 -7.10 -2.48 27.45
N THR A 46 -8.04 -2.45 28.40
CA THR A 46 -9.33 -3.16 28.27
C THR A 46 -10.14 -2.64 27.10
N HIS A 47 -10.11 -1.33 26.85
CA HIS A 47 -10.80 -0.73 25.71
C HIS A 47 -10.22 -1.21 24.36
N ILE A 48 -8.88 -1.24 24.23
CA ILE A 48 -8.22 -1.78 23.03
C ILE A 48 -8.58 -3.27 22.84
N ASP A 49 -8.51 -4.06 23.89
CA ASP A 49 -8.90 -5.48 23.89
C ASP A 49 -10.37 -5.66 23.41
N ARG A 50 -11.26 -4.78 23.86
CA ARG A 50 -12.67 -4.77 23.41
C ARG A 50 -12.79 -4.51 21.91
N ILE A 51 -12.00 -3.63 21.31
CA ILE A 51 -12.00 -3.38 19.88
C ILE A 51 -11.65 -4.67 19.11
N PHE A 52 -10.53 -5.30 19.46
CA PHE A 52 -10.09 -6.53 18.77
C PHE A 52 -11.09 -7.68 18.97
N ARG A 53 -11.65 -7.84 20.16
CA ARG A 53 -12.72 -8.83 20.43
C ARG A 53 -13.98 -8.56 19.64
N ALA A 54 -14.34 -7.30 19.43
CA ALA A 54 -15.50 -6.95 18.62
C ALA A 54 -15.29 -7.34 17.14
N TYR A 55 -14.06 -7.13 16.61
CA TYR A 55 -13.71 -7.62 15.28
C TYR A 55 -13.72 -9.15 15.17
N MET A 56 -13.21 -9.88 16.18
CA MET A 56 -13.27 -11.34 16.23
C MET A 56 -14.70 -11.86 16.19
N LYS A 57 -15.60 -11.20 16.91
CA LYS A 57 -17.02 -11.58 17.00
C LYS A 57 -17.89 -11.02 15.88
N LYS A 58 -17.31 -10.20 15.01
CA LYS A 58 -18.03 -9.42 14.00
C LYS A 58 -19.15 -8.56 14.61
N ASP A 59 -18.92 -8.07 15.83
CA ASP A 59 -19.87 -7.25 16.59
C ASP A 59 -19.73 -5.78 16.20
N ARG A 60 -20.47 -5.40 15.16
CA ARG A 60 -20.48 -4.04 14.60
C ARG A 60 -20.81 -2.97 15.65
N ALA A 61 -21.82 -3.24 16.50
CA ALA A 61 -22.28 -2.26 17.49
C ALA A 61 -21.20 -1.99 18.56
N SER A 62 -20.48 -3.03 18.99
CA SER A 62 -19.36 -2.88 19.92
C SER A 62 -18.19 -2.13 19.25
N ILE A 63 -17.90 -2.35 17.97
CA ILE A 63 -16.86 -1.57 17.25
C ILE A 63 -17.26 -0.10 17.23
N GLU A 64 -18.47 0.23 16.84
CA GLU A 64 -18.97 1.59 16.78
C GLU A 64 -18.88 2.29 18.16
N ALA A 65 -19.28 1.62 19.22
CA ALA A 65 -19.28 2.16 20.58
C ALA A 65 -17.87 2.40 21.17
N THR A 66 -16.80 1.86 20.57
CA THR A 66 -15.43 2.06 21.02
C THR A 66 -14.75 3.30 20.43
N HIS A 67 -15.35 3.94 19.43
CA HIS A 67 -14.77 5.10 18.73
C HIS A 67 -15.59 6.36 19.01
N ALA A 68 -14.90 7.48 19.23
CA ALA A 68 -15.55 8.78 19.37
C ALA A 68 -16.21 9.20 18.05
N GLU A 69 -17.27 10.00 18.13
CA GLU A 69 -17.98 10.50 16.95
C GLU A 69 -17.04 11.28 16.01
N GLU A 70 -16.16 12.11 16.57
CA GLU A 70 -15.16 12.90 15.85
C GLU A 70 -13.86 12.14 15.57
N TRP A 71 -13.83 10.82 15.71
CA TRP A 71 -12.63 10.02 15.51
C TRP A 71 -11.93 10.33 14.18
N ARG A 72 -10.59 10.29 14.18
CA ARG A 72 -9.80 10.46 12.95
C ARG A 72 -8.52 9.63 12.99
N GLY A 73 -8.06 9.23 11.81
CA GLY A 73 -6.81 8.46 11.76
C GLY A 73 -6.48 7.92 10.38
N PHE A 74 -5.44 7.09 10.38
CA PHE A 74 -5.03 6.30 9.23
C PHE A 74 -5.05 4.83 9.61
N LEU A 75 -5.67 4.00 8.79
CA LEU A 75 -5.76 2.56 9.00
C LEU A 75 -5.19 1.83 7.79
N GLY A 76 -4.24 0.94 8.02
CA GLY A 76 -3.69 0.04 7.01
C GLY A 76 -3.36 0.74 5.68
N ALA A 77 -4.12 0.44 4.64
CA ALA A 77 -3.91 0.98 3.30
C ALA A 77 -4.65 2.29 3.01
N SER A 78 -5.19 3.00 4.01
CA SER A 78 -5.90 4.26 3.76
C SER A 78 -4.96 5.30 3.14
N ARG A 79 -5.33 5.86 1.99
CA ARG A 79 -4.54 6.86 1.26
C ARG A 79 -4.73 8.28 1.79
N SER A 80 -5.77 8.50 2.57
CA SER A 80 -6.13 9.79 3.15
C SER A 80 -6.58 9.60 4.58
N ILE A 81 -6.57 10.70 5.34
CA ILE A 81 -7.09 10.69 6.70
C ILE A 81 -8.59 10.36 6.70
N ILE A 82 -8.98 9.38 7.49
CA ILE A 82 -10.37 9.04 7.77
C ILE A 82 -10.88 10.03 8.82
N ARG A 83 -12.06 10.64 8.60
CA ARG A 83 -12.65 11.65 9.49
C ARG A 83 -14.05 11.25 9.89
N GLY A 84 -14.28 11.18 11.19
CA GLY A 84 -15.55 10.77 11.79
C GLY A 84 -15.69 9.26 11.94
N ARG A 85 -16.45 8.88 12.97
CA ARG A 85 -16.76 7.47 13.25
C ARG A 85 -17.50 6.79 12.09
N ASP A 86 -18.40 7.49 11.43
CA ASP A 86 -19.16 6.92 10.32
C ASP A 86 -18.24 6.49 9.16
N SER A 87 -17.27 7.33 8.77
CA SER A 87 -16.27 6.97 7.76
C SER A 87 -15.35 5.83 8.21
N TYR A 88 -15.04 5.75 9.50
CA TYR A 88 -14.36 4.59 10.06
C TYR A 88 -15.18 3.32 9.92
N MET A 89 -16.48 3.39 10.22
CA MET A 89 -17.40 2.24 10.17
C MET A 89 -17.62 1.74 8.74
N GLU A 90 -17.53 2.57 7.70
CA GLU A 90 -17.55 2.12 6.30
C GLU A 90 -16.43 1.09 6.02
N GLY A 91 -15.22 1.36 6.50
CA GLY A 91 -14.08 0.44 6.39
C GLY A 91 -14.26 -0.81 7.25
N ALA A 92 -14.76 -0.65 8.48
CA ALA A 92 -15.07 -1.76 9.38
C ALA A 92 -16.13 -2.67 8.77
N ASP A 93 -17.23 -2.12 8.23
CA ASP A 93 -18.30 -2.87 7.58
C ASP A 93 -17.78 -3.66 6.35
N ALA A 94 -16.85 -3.10 5.59
CA ALA A 94 -16.23 -3.81 4.48
C ALA A 94 -15.43 -5.04 4.97
N PHE A 95 -14.66 -4.89 6.05
CA PHE A 95 -13.91 -5.98 6.66
C PHE A 95 -14.84 -7.06 7.26
N LEU A 96 -15.91 -6.65 7.96
CA LEU A 96 -16.85 -7.57 8.60
C LEU A 96 -17.63 -8.45 7.60
N ARG A 97 -17.78 -7.98 6.35
CA ARG A 97 -18.41 -8.77 5.26
C ARG A 97 -17.49 -9.85 4.68
N LEU A 98 -16.20 -9.81 4.94
CA LEU A 98 -15.30 -10.85 4.46
C LEU A 98 -15.67 -12.22 5.08
N PRO A 99 -15.50 -13.33 4.34
CA PRO A 99 -15.83 -14.67 4.86
C PRO A 99 -14.99 -15.04 6.08
N GLY A 100 -13.73 -14.59 6.14
CA GLY A 100 -12.85 -14.75 7.29
C GLY A 100 -12.98 -13.63 8.32
N GLY A 101 -11.89 -13.27 8.95
CA GLY A 101 -11.82 -12.20 9.94
C GLY A 101 -10.70 -12.41 10.97
N VAL A 102 -10.70 -11.63 12.02
CA VAL A 102 -9.74 -11.79 13.13
C VAL A 102 -10.04 -13.11 13.86
N ALA A 103 -9.07 -14.03 13.86
CA ALA A 103 -9.15 -15.32 14.55
C ALA A 103 -8.45 -15.30 15.92
N GLY A 104 -7.44 -14.46 16.07
CA GLY A 104 -6.70 -14.30 17.32
C GLY A 104 -5.85 -13.04 17.28
N TYR A 105 -5.40 -12.58 18.45
CA TYR A 105 -4.49 -11.46 18.55
C TYR A 105 -3.72 -11.50 19.89
N ARG A 106 -2.57 -10.82 19.91
CA ARG A 106 -1.82 -10.49 21.13
C ARG A 106 -1.15 -9.13 20.95
N PHE A 107 -0.85 -8.48 22.06
CA PHE A 107 -0.14 -7.21 22.08
C PHE A 107 1.28 -7.38 22.59
N GLU A 108 2.21 -6.73 21.90
CA GLU A 108 3.63 -6.61 22.27
C GLU A 108 3.98 -5.12 22.38
N ASP A 109 5.05 -4.79 23.11
CA ASP A 109 5.61 -3.45 23.26
C ASP A 109 4.55 -2.39 23.62
N PHE A 110 3.70 -2.72 24.59
CA PHE A 110 2.61 -1.85 25.02
C PHE A 110 3.16 -0.75 25.93
N ASP A 111 3.21 0.48 25.43
CA ASP A 111 3.63 1.67 26.13
C ASP A 111 2.51 2.70 26.17
N LEU A 112 2.35 3.39 27.31
CA LEU A 112 1.26 4.36 27.52
C LEU A 112 1.76 5.56 28.32
N GLN A 113 1.52 6.75 27.81
CA GLN A 113 1.80 8.02 28.44
C GLN A 113 0.53 8.85 28.58
N PHE A 114 0.38 9.55 29.70
CA PHE A 114 -0.74 10.45 29.96
C PHE A 114 -0.32 11.90 29.92
N TYR A 115 -1.15 12.74 29.33
CA TYR A 115 -1.07 14.19 29.31
C TYR A 115 -2.41 14.74 29.80
N GLY A 116 -2.56 14.84 31.16
CA GLY A 116 -3.86 15.16 31.75
C GLY A 116 -4.91 14.10 31.45
N ASP A 117 -5.98 14.49 30.73
CA ASP A 117 -7.06 13.61 30.29
C ASP A 117 -6.86 13.05 28.87
N LEU A 118 -5.64 13.16 28.34
CA LEU A 118 -5.23 12.48 27.12
C LEU A 118 -4.33 11.30 27.44
N GLY A 119 -4.56 10.17 26.79
CA GLY A 119 -3.68 8.99 26.80
C GLY A 119 -3.12 8.74 25.42
N LEU A 120 -1.81 8.67 25.30
CA LEU A 120 -1.08 8.26 24.10
C LEU A 120 -0.57 6.85 24.31
N VAL A 121 -1.07 5.90 23.52
CA VAL A 121 -0.64 4.50 23.62
C VAL A 121 -0.02 4.04 22.33
N SER A 122 1.13 3.37 22.42
CA SER A 122 1.79 2.68 21.32
C SER A 122 1.88 1.19 21.63
N TYR A 123 1.69 0.37 20.62
CA TYR A 123 1.77 -1.08 20.76
C TYR A 123 2.00 -1.75 19.40
N ILE A 124 2.46 -3.00 19.48
CA ILE A 124 2.47 -3.92 18.35
C ILE A 124 1.34 -4.92 18.57
N ALA A 125 0.54 -5.18 17.54
CA ALA A 125 -0.49 -6.21 17.54
C ALA A 125 -0.12 -7.32 16.55
N ASP A 126 0.13 -8.53 17.06
CA ASP A 126 0.14 -9.75 16.26
C ASP A 126 -1.28 -10.21 16.09
N VAL A 127 -1.70 -10.46 14.86
CA VAL A 127 -3.07 -10.81 14.53
C VAL A 127 -3.10 -12.03 13.60
N ASP A 128 -3.89 -13.02 13.97
CA ASP A 128 -4.23 -14.14 13.12
C ASP A 128 -5.50 -13.82 12.33
N ILE A 129 -5.42 -13.84 11.02
CA ILE A 129 -6.55 -13.56 10.10
C ILE A 129 -6.98 -14.85 9.42
N ALA A 130 -8.22 -15.27 9.62
CA ALA A 130 -8.85 -16.33 8.85
C ALA A 130 -9.25 -15.81 7.47
N THR A 131 -8.98 -16.59 6.41
CA THR A 131 -9.29 -16.22 5.01
C THR A 131 -10.60 -16.84 4.50
N GLY A 132 -11.14 -17.84 5.22
CA GLY A 132 -12.34 -18.56 4.86
C GLY A 132 -13.26 -18.80 6.07
N GLU A 133 -14.34 -19.55 5.87
CA GLU A 133 -15.28 -19.92 6.93
C GLU A 133 -14.69 -20.95 7.91
N THR A 134 -13.61 -21.63 7.52
CA THR A 134 -12.94 -22.61 8.37
C THR A 134 -11.69 -22.02 9.00
N PRO A 135 -11.40 -22.29 10.29
CA PRO A 135 -10.20 -21.82 10.97
C PRO A 135 -8.88 -22.36 10.39
N ALA A 136 -8.94 -23.31 9.44
CA ALA A 136 -7.76 -24.00 8.91
C ALA A 136 -6.89 -23.12 8.01
N GLU A 137 -7.40 -22.02 7.49
CA GLU A 137 -6.67 -21.10 6.62
C GLU A 137 -6.48 -19.74 7.32
N THR A 138 -5.50 -19.67 8.19
CA THR A 138 -5.10 -18.43 8.83
C THR A 138 -3.75 -17.98 8.32
N TYR A 139 -3.57 -16.66 8.16
CA TYR A 139 -2.25 -16.07 8.02
C TYR A 139 -1.98 -15.12 9.16
N LYS A 140 -0.72 -15.02 9.55
CA LYS A 140 -0.28 -14.05 10.56
C LYS A 140 0.00 -12.70 9.94
N THR A 141 -0.43 -11.66 10.60
CA THR A 141 -0.05 -10.30 10.26
C THR A 141 0.33 -9.57 11.54
N LYS A 142 1.13 -8.53 11.40
CA LYS A 142 1.61 -7.71 12.52
C LYS A 142 1.37 -6.25 12.19
N TYR A 143 0.83 -5.52 13.14
CA TYR A 143 0.58 -4.09 13.04
C TYR A 143 1.33 -3.34 14.12
N ARG A 144 1.75 -2.12 13.83
CA ARG A 144 2.17 -1.13 14.81
C ARG A 144 1.11 -0.04 14.87
N SER A 145 0.76 0.38 16.07
CA SER A 145 -0.27 1.39 16.28
C SER A 145 0.19 2.47 17.25
N ILE A 146 -0.29 3.67 16.98
CA ILE A 146 -0.36 4.75 17.97
C ILE A 146 -1.82 5.17 18.04
N ASP A 147 -2.41 5.06 19.24
CA ASP A 147 -3.79 5.45 19.51
C ASP A 147 -3.81 6.60 20.51
N ILE A 148 -4.75 7.51 20.31
CA ILE A 148 -5.02 8.63 21.22
C ILE A 148 -6.37 8.42 21.87
N TYR A 149 -6.38 8.46 23.19
CA TYR A 149 -7.56 8.37 24.03
C TYR A 149 -7.84 9.70 24.73
N ALA A 150 -9.11 10.06 24.84
CA ALA A 150 -9.56 11.18 25.68
C ALA A 150 -10.45 10.64 26.79
N LYS A 151 -10.25 11.16 28.03
CA LYS A 151 -11.11 10.88 29.17
C LYS A 151 -12.23 11.91 29.23
N ARG A 152 -13.47 11.43 29.14
CA ARG A 152 -14.69 12.25 29.18
C ARG A 152 -15.68 11.63 30.15
N ASP A 153 -16.16 12.40 31.10
CA ASP A 153 -17.10 11.90 32.10
C ASP A 153 -16.62 10.64 32.84
N GLY A 154 -15.30 10.57 33.07
CA GLY A 154 -14.64 9.42 33.74
C GLY A 154 -14.36 8.22 32.83
N HIS A 155 -14.72 8.27 31.56
CA HIS A 155 -14.55 7.16 30.60
C HIS A 155 -13.51 7.49 29.53
N TRP A 156 -12.65 6.51 29.21
CA TRP A 156 -11.70 6.60 28.11
C TRP A 156 -12.33 6.19 26.78
N THR A 157 -12.18 7.03 25.76
CA THR A 157 -12.69 6.77 24.40
C THR A 157 -11.58 7.02 23.41
N GLN A 158 -11.42 6.16 22.42
CA GLN A 158 -10.46 6.37 21.33
C GLN A 158 -10.91 7.51 20.42
N VAL A 159 -10.09 8.54 20.31
CA VAL A 159 -10.37 9.73 19.48
C VAL A 159 -9.53 9.76 18.20
N ALA A 160 -8.40 9.05 18.19
CA ALA A 160 -7.57 8.93 17.00
C ALA A 160 -6.76 7.63 17.00
N SER A 161 -6.36 7.18 15.81
CA SER A 161 -5.46 6.04 15.64
C SER A 161 -4.62 6.20 14.37
N HIS A 162 -3.38 5.68 14.44
CA HIS A 162 -2.56 5.41 13.28
C HIS A 162 -2.09 3.96 13.36
N LEU A 163 -2.75 3.10 12.61
CA LEU A 163 -2.41 1.69 12.50
C LEU A 163 -1.76 1.41 11.14
N ASN A 164 -0.59 0.78 11.16
CA ASN A 164 0.14 0.45 9.95
C ASN A 164 0.72 -0.98 10.03
N THR A 165 0.91 -1.61 8.87
CA THR A 165 1.56 -2.93 8.79
C THR A 165 3.00 -2.82 9.31
N HIS A 166 3.41 -3.79 10.14
CA HIS A 166 4.77 -3.86 10.64
C HIS A 166 5.76 -4.12 9.48
N PRO A 167 6.96 -3.52 9.48
CA PRO A 167 7.96 -3.72 8.44
C PRO A 167 8.27 -5.18 8.14
N ASP A 168 8.41 -6.04 9.17
CA ASP A 168 8.71 -7.47 9.01
C ASP A 168 7.69 -8.20 8.13
N ILE A 169 6.40 -7.80 8.19
CA ILE A 169 5.35 -8.39 7.36
C ILE A 169 5.50 -7.95 5.90
N LEU A 170 5.86 -6.68 5.68
CA LEU A 170 6.11 -6.17 4.33
C LEU A 170 7.33 -6.85 3.71
N GLU A 171 8.40 -7.03 4.48
CA GLU A 171 9.60 -7.73 4.05
C GLU A 171 9.30 -9.20 3.75
N ALA A 172 8.63 -9.91 4.66
CA ALA A 172 8.25 -11.31 4.46
C ALA A 172 7.36 -11.49 3.22
N ARG A 173 6.41 -10.57 2.97
CA ARG A 173 5.56 -10.61 1.77
C ARG A 173 6.35 -10.38 0.48
N SER A 174 7.40 -9.56 0.52
CA SER A 174 8.25 -9.33 -0.65
C SER A 174 9.18 -10.50 -0.97
N GLN A 175 9.49 -11.34 0.03
CA GLN A 175 10.40 -12.49 -0.12
C GLN A 175 9.69 -13.79 -0.51
N GLN A 176 8.39 -13.90 -0.34
CA GLN A 176 7.63 -15.09 -0.69
C GLN A 176 6.75 -14.86 -1.93
N PRO A 177 6.67 -15.86 -2.83
CA PRO A 177 5.76 -15.76 -3.97
C PRO A 177 4.31 -15.69 -3.48
N GLN A 178 3.58 -14.71 -4.00
CA GLN A 178 2.17 -14.52 -3.67
C GLN A 178 1.29 -15.45 -4.51
N PRO A 179 0.15 -15.92 -3.98
CA PRO A 179 -0.82 -16.66 -4.77
C PRO A 179 -1.39 -15.79 -5.88
N VAL A 180 -1.56 -16.37 -7.05
CA VAL A 180 -2.05 -15.68 -8.25
C VAL A 180 -3.49 -16.13 -8.52
N SER A 181 -4.43 -15.21 -8.46
CA SER A 181 -5.83 -15.49 -8.81
C SER A 181 -5.98 -15.86 -10.29
N PRO A 182 -7.01 -16.62 -10.70
CA PRO A 182 -7.26 -16.94 -12.09
C PRO A 182 -7.34 -15.71 -13.00
N ALA A 183 -8.01 -14.64 -12.57
CA ALA A 183 -8.12 -13.39 -13.31
C ALA A 183 -6.78 -12.68 -13.47
N ALA A 184 -5.97 -12.58 -12.41
CA ALA A 184 -4.63 -12.02 -12.48
C ALA A 184 -3.71 -12.86 -13.37
N ARG A 185 -3.84 -14.19 -13.33
CA ARG A 185 -3.10 -15.08 -14.23
C ARG A 185 -3.44 -14.81 -15.70
N GLU A 186 -4.70 -14.69 -16.02
CA GLU A 186 -5.17 -14.39 -17.37
C GLU A 186 -4.62 -13.04 -17.87
N GLU A 187 -4.69 -11.99 -17.03
CA GLU A 187 -4.15 -10.67 -17.35
C GLU A 187 -2.64 -10.72 -17.65
N ILE A 188 -1.87 -11.39 -16.76
CA ILE A 188 -0.42 -11.54 -16.92
C ILE A 188 -0.08 -12.24 -18.25
N LEU A 189 -0.76 -13.34 -18.55
CA LEU A 189 -0.53 -14.10 -19.77
C LEU A 189 -0.92 -13.32 -21.04
N ALA A 190 -2.02 -12.58 -20.98
CA ALA A 190 -2.43 -11.71 -22.08
C ALA A 190 -1.41 -10.58 -22.33
N ARG A 191 -0.87 -9.97 -21.27
CA ARG A 191 0.19 -8.96 -21.38
C ARG A 191 1.47 -9.52 -22.00
N ARG A 192 1.91 -10.70 -21.55
CA ARG A 192 3.05 -11.39 -22.15
C ARG A 192 2.83 -11.61 -23.65
N GLU A 193 1.71 -12.21 -24.04
CA GLU A 193 1.39 -12.48 -25.44
C GLU A 193 1.32 -11.19 -26.27
N ALA A 194 0.80 -10.10 -25.69
CA ALA A 194 0.75 -8.81 -26.34
C ALA A 194 2.15 -8.25 -26.68
N VAL A 195 3.16 -8.43 -25.81
CA VAL A 195 4.56 -8.03 -26.10
C VAL A 195 5.07 -8.79 -27.34
N TRP A 196 4.94 -10.11 -27.35
CA TRP A 196 5.42 -10.95 -28.45
C TRP A 196 4.73 -10.61 -29.78
N ARG A 197 3.40 -10.50 -29.77
CA ARG A 197 2.63 -10.14 -30.98
C ARG A 197 2.97 -8.74 -31.49
N ALA A 198 3.15 -7.78 -30.58
CA ALA A 198 3.57 -6.42 -30.95
C ALA A 198 4.95 -6.40 -31.60
N TYR A 199 5.89 -7.22 -31.11
CA TYR A 199 7.21 -7.36 -31.70
C TYR A 199 7.12 -7.88 -33.14
N PHE A 200 6.48 -9.02 -33.36
CA PHE A 200 6.34 -9.62 -34.69
C PHE A 200 5.49 -8.80 -35.68
N ALA A 201 4.60 -7.95 -35.16
CA ALA A 201 3.82 -7.04 -35.97
C ALA A 201 4.49 -5.67 -36.20
N ASN A 202 5.64 -5.41 -35.57
CA ASN A 202 6.26 -4.09 -35.51
C ASN A 202 5.27 -3.00 -35.01
N ASP A 203 4.38 -3.36 -34.06
CA ASP A 203 3.50 -2.38 -33.44
C ASP A 203 4.30 -1.54 -32.43
N ARG A 204 4.94 -0.52 -32.97
CA ARG A 204 5.83 0.36 -32.20
C ARG A 204 5.12 1.00 -31.03
N ALA A 205 3.89 1.49 -31.22
CA ALA A 205 3.14 2.15 -30.15
C ALA A 205 2.85 1.20 -28.98
N LYS A 206 2.48 -0.04 -29.31
CA LYS A 206 2.23 -1.08 -28.31
C LYS A 206 3.49 -1.54 -27.61
N LEU A 207 4.59 -1.66 -28.33
CA LEU A 207 5.89 -1.98 -27.73
C LEU A 207 6.36 -0.87 -26.77
N GLU A 208 6.22 0.40 -27.15
CA GLU A 208 6.55 1.53 -26.28
C GLU A 208 5.68 1.58 -25.00
N GLU A 209 4.41 1.11 -25.09
CA GLU A 209 3.53 0.97 -23.92
C GLU A 209 3.97 -0.17 -22.99
N LEU A 210 4.36 -1.31 -23.55
CA LEU A 210 4.57 -2.56 -22.83
C LEU A 210 6.02 -2.79 -22.39
N VAL A 211 6.99 -2.21 -23.10
CA VAL A 211 8.43 -2.36 -22.91
C VAL A 211 9.01 -0.99 -22.54
N PRO A 212 9.28 -0.73 -21.26
CA PRO A 212 9.77 0.58 -20.81
C PRO A 212 11.24 0.82 -21.20
N GLU A 213 11.72 2.07 -21.03
CA GLU A 213 13.08 2.47 -21.42
C GLU A 213 14.20 1.73 -20.69
N ASP A 214 13.94 1.33 -19.47
CA ASP A 214 14.88 0.58 -18.62
C ASP A 214 14.82 -0.94 -18.84
N THR A 215 14.24 -1.40 -19.93
CA THR A 215 14.21 -2.82 -20.30
C THR A 215 15.60 -3.34 -20.59
N VAL A 216 15.88 -4.56 -20.12
CA VAL A 216 17.09 -5.32 -20.44
C VAL A 216 16.67 -6.68 -21.00
N ALA A 217 17.10 -7.00 -22.20
CA ALA A 217 16.70 -8.22 -22.89
C ALA A 217 17.89 -8.97 -23.48
N ILE A 218 17.79 -10.30 -23.50
CA ILE A 218 18.70 -11.21 -24.19
C ILE A 218 17.82 -12.14 -25.03
N ASN A 219 18.03 -12.15 -26.33
CA ASN A 219 17.29 -13.02 -27.23
C ASN A 219 17.98 -14.39 -27.39
N ALA A 220 17.22 -15.37 -27.84
CA ALA A 220 17.73 -16.73 -28.04
C ALA A 220 18.87 -16.78 -29.08
N GLY A 221 19.98 -17.38 -28.69
CA GLY A 221 21.13 -17.52 -29.55
C GLY A 221 22.01 -16.28 -29.69
N GLU A 222 21.74 -15.22 -28.95
CA GLU A 222 22.51 -13.98 -28.95
C GLU A 222 23.33 -13.82 -27.66
N GLU A 223 24.51 -13.23 -27.78
CA GLU A 223 25.37 -12.84 -26.66
C GLU A 223 25.20 -11.35 -26.30
N VAL A 224 24.36 -10.62 -27.04
CA VAL A 224 24.19 -9.18 -26.93
C VAL A 224 23.02 -8.85 -26.01
N TRP A 225 23.19 -7.80 -25.21
CA TRP A 225 22.14 -7.25 -24.39
C TRP A 225 21.41 -6.14 -25.14
N HIS A 226 20.09 -6.18 -25.10
CA HIS A 226 19.23 -5.24 -25.79
C HIS A 226 18.52 -4.33 -24.80
N ASP A 227 18.48 -3.06 -25.12
CA ASP A 227 17.59 -2.07 -24.53
C ASP A 227 16.28 -1.93 -25.34
N ARG A 228 15.35 -1.09 -24.91
CA ARG A 228 14.11 -0.87 -25.66
C ARG A 228 14.36 -0.40 -27.08
N ALA A 229 15.34 0.47 -27.32
CA ALA A 229 15.62 0.98 -28.66
C ALA A 229 16.04 -0.15 -29.60
N SER A 230 16.88 -1.07 -29.13
CA SER A 230 17.28 -2.28 -29.84
C SER A 230 16.12 -3.23 -30.11
N VAL A 231 15.20 -3.38 -29.12
CA VAL A 231 13.98 -4.20 -29.31
C VAL A 231 13.07 -3.62 -30.40
N LEU A 232 12.89 -2.29 -30.42
CA LEU A 232 12.10 -1.62 -31.45
C LEU A 232 12.75 -1.71 -32.85
N ALA A 233 14.09 -1.60 -32.91
CA ALA A 233 14.83 -1.80 -34.16
C ALA A 233 14.69 -3.24 -34.66
N GLY A 234 14.87 -4.23 -33.80
CA GLY A 234 14.71 -5.64 -34.15
C GLY A 234 13.31 -5.99 -34.65
N ALA A 235 12.25 -5.39 -34.08
CA ALA A 235 10.90 -5.55 -34.58
C ALA A 235 10.72 -4.97 -36.00
N ALA A 236 11.32 -3.83 -36.29
CA ALA A 236 11.30 -3.21 -37.62
C ALA A 236 12.08 -4.06 -38.63
N ASP A 237 13.27 -4.55 -38.26
CA ASP A 237 14.11 -5.40 -39.09
C ASP A 237 13.40 -6.74 -39.40
N PHE A 238 12.70 -7.32 -38.41
CA PHE A 238 11.90 -8.53 -38.63
C PHE A 238 10.87 -8.36 -39.75
N VAL A 239 10.07 -7.31 -39.69
CA VAL A 239 9.06 -7.03 -40.73
C VAL A 239 9.71 -6.68 -42.05
N ALA A 240 10.82 -5.92 -42.04
CA ALA A 240 11.57 -5.57 -43.25
C ALA A 240 12.19 -6.80 -43.96
N SER A 241 12.46 -7.88 -43.21
CA SER A 241 12.92 -9.16 -43.79
C SER A 241 11.86 -9.90 -44.62
N GLY A 242 10.59 -9.45 -44.59
CA GLY A 242 9.47 -10.13 -45.23
C GLY A 242 8.94 -11.35 -44.47
N ALA A 243 9.47 -11.61 -43.29
CA ALA A 243 8.98 -12.66 -42.39
C ALA A 243 7.65 -12.28 -41.74
N SER A 244 6.81 -13.26 -41.48
CA SER A 244 5.55 -13.07 -40.75
C SER A 244 5.32 -14.17 -39.70
N LEU A 245 4.71 -13.81 -38.57
CA LEU A 245 4.31 -14.76 -37.55
C LEU A 245 3.04 -15.51 -37.99
N VAL A 246 3.13 -16.83 -38.10
CA VAL A 246 2.01 -17.71 -38.45
C VAL A 246 1.35 -18.27 -37.18
N HIS A 247 2.15 -18.71 -36.24
CA HIS A 247 1.68 -19.31 -35.01
C HIS A 247 2.54 -18.87 -33.83
N LEU A 248 1.90 -18.73 -32.63
CA LEU A 248 2.59 -18.43 -31.38
C LEU A 248 1.85 -19.15 -30.28
N GLU A 249 2.57 -19.95 -29.49
CA GLU A 249 2.06 -20.64 -28.34
C GLU A 249 3.05 -20.67 -27.18
N PHE A 250 2.54 -20.89 -25.99
CA PHE A 250 3.32 -21.00 -24.76
C PHE A 250 2.89 -22.28 -24.01
N PRO A 251 3.45 -23.43 -24.38
CA PRO A 251 2.99 -24.72 -23.88
C PRO A 251 3.01 -24.86 -22.37
N ARG A 252 3.96 -24.18 -21.71
CA ARG A 252 4.07 -24.18 -20.24
C ARG A 252 4.48 -22.79 -19.75
N THR A 253 3.82 -22.32 -18.70
CA THR A 253 4.20 -21.10 -17.99
C THR A 253 3.96 -21.25 -16.50
N GLU A 254 5.03 -21.07 -15.73
CA GLU A 254 5.01 -20.93 -14.28
C GLU A 254 5.12 -19.43 -13.92
N ILE A 255 4.27 -18.97 -13.02
CA ILE A 255 4.23 -17.57 -12.60
C ILE A 255 4.61 -17.47 -11.13
N ARG A 256 5.51 -16.52 -10.81
CA ARG A 256 5.87 -16.14 -9.45
C ARG A 256 5.67 -14.64 -9.28
N VAL A 257 4.92 -14.25 -8.25
CA VAL A 257 4.62 -12.84 -7.95
C VAL A 257 5.26 -12.47 -6.61
N TYR A 258 6.07 -11.40 -6.61
CA TYR A 258 6.75 -10.86 -5.44
C TYR A 258 6.44 -9.35 -5.36
N GLY A 259 5.38 -8.98 -4.63
CA GLY A 259 4.90 -7.61 -4.61
C GLY A 259 4.49 -7.13 -6.01
N ASP A 260 5.14 -6.07 -6.49
CA ASP A 260 4.90 -5.53 -7.84
C ASP A 260 5.68 -6.25 -8.95
N THR A 261 6.54 -7.22 -8.61
CA THR A 261 7.37 -7.95 -9.55
C THR A 261 6.78 -9.33 -9.87
N ILE A 262 6.70 -9.63 -11.14
CA ILE A 262 6.16 -10.89 -11.67
C ILE A 262 7.23 -11.54 -12.54
N ILE A 263 7.57 -12.79 -12.23
CA ILE A 263 8.51 -13.58 -12.99
C ILE A 263 7.76 -14.72 -13.67
N LEU A 264 7.93 -14.84 -14.99
CA LEU A 264 7.42 -15.95 -15.78
C LEU A 264 8.55 -16.84 -16.21
N TYR A 265 8.43 -18.13 -15.92
CA TYR A 265 9.26 -19.18 -16.52
C TYR A 265 8.39 -19.87 -17.56
N THR A 266 8.79 -19.78 -18.82
CA THR A 266 7.94 -20.23 -19.94
C THR A 266 8.69 -21.09 -20.92
N SER A 267 8.00 -22.03 -21.54
CA SER A 267 8.38 -22.56 -22.85
C SER A 267 7.57 -21.85 -23.93
N TYR A 268 8.19 -21.57 -25.05
CA TYR A 268 7.55 -20.93 -26.18
C TYR A 268 7.79 -21.75 -27.47
N SER A 269 6.85 -21.62 -28.39
CA SER A 269 6.99 -22.10 -29.76
C SER A 269 6.30 -21.10 -30.69
N TYR A 270 6.97 -20.76 -31.78
CA TYR A 270 6.37 -19.93 -32.83
C TYR A 270 6.79 -20.42 -34.23
N GLU A 271 5.92 -20.22 -35.18
CA GLU A 271 6.13 -20.53 -36.61
C GLU A 271 6.19 -19.23 -37.41
N LEU A 272 7.25 -19.07 -38.16
CA LEU A 272 7.45 -17.97 -39.11
C LEU A 272 7.29 -18.44 -40.52
N GLU A 273 6.75 -17.56 -41.36
CA GLU A 273 6.73 -17.77 -42.83
C GLU A 273 7.56 -16.68 -43.50
N THR A 274 8.52 -17.09 -44.35
CA THR A 274 9.34 -16.21 -45.16
C THR A 274 9.42 -16.79 -46.59
N GLU A 275 9.01 -16.03 -47.60
CA GLU A 275 9.00 -16.47 -49.00
C GLU A 275 8.24 -17.80 -49.23
N GLY A 276 7.15 -18.03 -48.47
CA GLY A 276 6.33 -19.25 -48.56
C GLY A 276 6.92 -20.47 -47.86
N LYS A 277 8.06 -20.33 -47.19
CA LYS A 277 8.66 -21.40 -46.36
C LYS A 277 8.32 -21.15 -44.91
N ARG A 278 7.96 -22.20 -44.19
CA ARG A 278 7.65 -22.16 -42.75
C ARG A 278 8.74 -22.81 -41.95
N GLU A 279 9.12 -22.15 -40.90
CA GLU A 279 10.11 -22.61 -39.92
C GLU A 279 9.56 -22.45 -38.52
N THR A 280 9.73 -23.49 -37.69
CA THR A 280 9.30 -23.50 -36.29
C THR A 280 10.49 -23.27 -35.39
N TYR A 281 10.32 -22.35 -34.47
CA TYR A 281 11.29 -22.02 -33.42
C TYR A 281 10.68 -22.34 -32.07
N SER A 282 11.48 -22.89 -31.16
CA SER A 282 11.04 -23.17 -29.79
C SER A 282 12.16 -22.92 -28.80
N GLY A 283 11.78 -22.69 -27.57
CA GLY A 283 12.76 -22.47 -26.52
C GLY A 283 12.11 -22.26 -25.14
N ARG A 284 12.93 -21.78 -24.25
CA ARG A 284 12.52 -21.42 -22.88
C ARG A 284 12.85 -19.95 -22.65
N GLY A 285 12.11 -19.33 -21.73
CA GLY A 285 12.37 -17.95 -21.37
C GLY A 285 12.07 -17.68 -19.91
N THR A 286 12.79 -16.73 -19.39
CA THR A 286 12.46 -16.04 -18.14
C THR A 286 12.10 -14.60 -18.52
N GLU A 287 10.91 -14.18 -18.15
CA GLU A 287 10.42 -12.82 -18.40
C GLU A 287 10.07 -12.15 -17.08
N VAL A 288 10.41 -10.88 -16.95
CA VAL A 288 10.17 -10.09 -15.74
C VAL A 288 9.21 -8.95 -16.06
N PHE A 289 8.07 -8.97 -15.40
CA PHE A 289 7.09 -7.89 -15.47
C PHE A 289 7.04 -7.13 -14.14
N VAL A 290 6.76 -5.84 -14.22
CA VAL A 290 6.57 -5.00 -13.03
C VAL A 290 5.25 -4.23 -13.17
N ASN A 291 4.48 -4.21 -12.09
CA ASN A 291 3.29 -3.36 -12.00
C ASN A 291 3.71 -1.93 -11.63
N ARG A 292 3.69 -1.04 -12.62
CA ARG A 292 3.99 0.39 -12.43
C ARG A 292 2.69 1.20 -12.45
N LYS A 293 2.21 1.57 -11.26
CA LYS A 293 0.98 2.39 -11.11
C LYS A 293 -0.24 1.77 -11.79
N GLY A 294 -0.42 0.45 -11.64
CA GLY A 294 -1.53 -0.28 -12.24
C GLY A 294 -1.33 -0.69 -13.70
N LYS A 295 -0.15 -0.44 -14.27
CA LYS A 295 0.21 -0.91 -15.61
C LYS A 295 1.28 -1.99 -15.51
N LEU A 296 1.00 -3.14 -16.07
CA LEU A 296 1.96 -4.25 -16.16
C LEU A 296 2.85 -4.06 -17.38
N VAL A 297 4.16 -3.90 -17.17
CA VAL A 297 5.17 -3.69 -18.22
C VAL A 297 6.27 -4.73 -18.12
N ASN A 298 6.83 -5.15 -19.28
CA ASN A 298 7.93 -6.11 -19.35
C ASN A 298 9.27 -5.37 -19.26
N VAL A 299 9.94 -5.52 -18.11
CA VAL A 299 11.22 -4.85 -17.82
C VAL A 299 12.43 -5.69 -18.23
N GLY A 300 12.22 -6.90 -18.68
CA GLY A 300 13.33 -7.72 -19.16
C GLY A 300 12.96 -9.16 -19.45
N TRP A 301 13.79 -9.78 -20.28
CA TRP A 301 13.72 -11.21 -20.57
C TRP A 301 15.06 -11.80 -20.92
N HIS A 302 15.15 -13.08 -20.70
CA HIS A 302 16.20 -13.93 -21.24
C HIS A 302 15.54 -15.11 -21.94
N LEU A 303 15.74 -15.22 -23.25
CA LEU A 303 15.26 -16.32 -24.07
C LEU A 303 16.41 -17.26 -24.39
N ASP A 304 16.11 -18.55 -24.42
CA ASP A 304 17.04 -19.63 -24.71
C ASP A 304 16.45 -20.44 -25.89
N SER A 305 17.26 -20.84 -26.84
CA SER A 305 16.82 -21.73 -27.92
C SER A 305 16.53 -23.13 -27.37
N GLY A 306 15.50 -23.77 -27.88
CA GLY A 306 15.24 -25.18 -27.61
C GLY A 306 16.40 -26.07 -28.07
N LEU A 307 16.64 -27.13 -27.31
CA LEU A 307 17.57 -28.20 -27.68
C LEU A 307 16.97 -29.06 -28.81
#